data_be4aed258d28c37b42ff3c2a7be61140
#
_entry.id   be4aed258d28c37b42ff3c2a7be61140
#
_cell.length_a   1.000
_cell.length_b   1.000
_cell.length_c   1.000
_cell.angle_alpha   90.00
_cell.angle_beta   90.00
_cell.angle_gamma   90.00
#
_symmetry.space_group_name_H-M   'P 1'
#
loop_
_entity.id
_entity.type
_entity.pdbx_description
1 polymer ?
#
loop_
_entity_poly.entity_id
_entity_poly.type
_entity_poly.pdbx_seq_one_letter_code
_entity_poly.pdbx_strand_id
1 'polypeptide(L)'
;MKKITVLFSVICSFFVVLTFLKDGFAGQKENIKDDKEIKAVYISYIELNSYVSGKDEETSKKNITKMLDDIKEFGFNTVIVHVRAFSDSMYKSDYYPVSNTVLNNKNTYPNYDVLEFFIKEAHEKSLKFEAWINPFRISNQTSLDNVSIDSPYYKFIKNKDAAVIEGKGVYLNPASYEVRELIVKGIEEIVKNYDVDGIHFDDYFYPDKKIDLHSYEKYKKDGGILSLEEYRLENITTLIRNVYEMIKVTKENVKFGIAPEGNIQNDYENSYLDVKKILASKGYVDYIMPQIYFGFENQTRPFKETLDEWNNMIKDESIKIIPALAFYKIGTTDKYALSGKNEWIENSDIIKRQILYSKSVSNYNGFSLFRYDYIFNENKYNENTKKEIKSLKEIINND
;
A
#
# COMPACT_ATOMS: atom_id res chain seq x y z
N MET A 1 19.95 -40.03 -54.96
CA MET A 1 18.94 -40.56 -54.00
C MET A 1 19.44 -40.73 -52.56
N LYS A 2 20.75 -40.65 -52.23
CA LYS A 2 21.28 -40.84 -50.86
C LYS A 2 21.29 -39.57 -49.95
N LYS A 3 21.05 -38.37 -50.48
CA LYS A 3 21.05 -37.14 -49.70
C LYS A 3 19.70 -36.71 -49.13
N ILE A 4 18.59 -37.29 -49.60
CA ILE A 4 17.23 -36.93 -49.10
C ILE A 4 16.85 -37.77 -47.87
N THR A 5 17.40 -38.98 -47.71
CA THR A 5 17.08 -39.90 -46.61
C THR A 5 17.71 -39.46 -45.29
N VAL A 6 18.88 -38.75 -45.31
CA VAL A 6 19.54 -38.27 -44.10
C VAL A 6 18.84 -37.02 -43.55
N LEU A 7 18.22 -36.20 -44.40
CA LEU A 7 17.50 -34.99 -43.97
C LEU A 7 16.19 -35.32 -43.24
N PHE A 8 15.51 -36.41 -43.62
CA PHE A 8 14.27 -36.83 -42.97
C PHE A 8 14.48 -37.45 -41.59
N SER A 9 15.63 -38.13 -41.35
CA SER A 9 15.94 -38.73 -40.05
C SER A 9 16.32 -37.69 -38.99
N VAL A 10 16.95 -36.58 -39.39
CA VAL A 10 17.31 -35.47 -38.47
C VAL A 10 16.09 -34.64 -38.07
N ILE A 11 15.13 -34.46 -39.01
CA ILE A 11 13.89 -33.71 -38.70
C ILE A 11 12.97 -34.48 -37.75
N CYS A 12 12.86 -35.81 -37.92
CA CYS A 12 12.09 -36.65 -37.00
C CYS A 12 12.70 -36.73 -35.60
N SER A 13 14.05 -36.71 -35.47
CA SER A 13 14.71 -36.73 -34.17
C SER A 13 14.53 -35.41 -33.41
N PHE A 14 14.43 -34.29 -34.09
CA PHE A 14 14.17 -32.97 -33.48
C PHE A 14 12.71 -32.83 -33.02
N PHE A 15 11.76 -33.42 -33.72
CA PHE A 15 10.33 -33.38 -33.34
C PHE A 15 10.03 -34.28 -32.13
N VAL A 16 10.69 -35.42 -31.98
CA VAL A 16 10.52 -36.31 -30.84
C VAL A 16 11.15 -35.70 -29.56
N VAL A 17 12.28 -34.99 -29.66
CA VAL A 17 12.89 -34.30 -28.50
C VAL A 17 12.07 -33.11 -28.05
N LEU A 18 11.39 -32.39 -28.99
CA LEU A 18 10.52 -31.27 -28.64
C LEU A 18 9.19 -31.70 -27.99
N THR A 19 8.69 -32.89 -28.28
CA THR A 19 7.50 -33.44 -27.61
C THR A 19 7.83 -33.94 -26.19
N PHE A 20 8.98 -34.57 -25.97
CA PHE A 20 9.39 -34.98 -24.63
C PHE A 20 9.79 -33.80 -23.69
N LEU A 21 10.19 -32.66 -24.24
CA LEU A 21 10.43 -31.44 -23.45
C LEU A 21 9.13 -30.69 -23.12
N LYS A 22 8.02 -30.91 -23.83
CA LYS A 22 6.72 -30.33 -23.48
C LYS A 22 6.00 -31.08 -22.36
N ASP A 23 6.17 -32.40 -22.28
CA ASP A 23 5.51 -33.21 -21.26
C ASP A 23 6.30 -33.28 -19.92
N GLY A 24 7.58 -32.87 -19.90
CA GLY A 24 8.44 -32.86 -18.71
C GLY A 24 8.32 -31.58 -17.87
N PHE A 25 7.64 -30.53 -18.33
CA PHE A 25 7.40 -29.27 -17.61
C PHE A 25 5.92 -28.97 -17.35
N ALA A 26 5.04 -29.95 -17.46
CA ALA A 26 3.75 -29.92 -16.81
C ALA A 26 3.91 -30.25 -15.32
N GLY A 27 4.81 -29.56 -14.63
CA GLY A 27 4.77 -29.43 -13.18
C GLY A 27 3.41 -28.84 -12.84
N GLN A 28 2.64 -29.55 -12.03
CA GLN A 28 1.39 -29.11 -11.45
C GLN A 28 1.57 -27.64 -10.99
N LYS A 29 0.97 -26.68 -11.71
CA LYS A 29 0.57 -25.44 -11.11
C LYS A 29 -0.51 -25.83 -10.10
N GLU A 30 -0.11 -26.13 -8.88
CA GLU A 30 -1.02 -25.92 -7.76
C GLU A 30 -1.43 -24.45 -7.86
N ASN A 31 -2.65 -24.22 -8.35
CA ASN A 31 -3.36 -23.00 -8.07
C ASN A 31 -3.53 -22.97 -6.56
N ILE A 32 -2.54 -22.42 -5.85
CA ILE A 32 -2.70 -21.97 -4.49
C ILE A 32 -3.66 -20.78 -4.63
N LYS A 33 -4.95 -21.10 -4.58
CA LYS A 33 -5.97 -20.10 -4.29
C LYS A 33 -5.65 -19.65 -2.86
N ASP A 34 -5.04 -18.49 -2.74
CA ASP A 34 -4.88 -17.79 -1.47
C ASP A 34 -6.25 -17.20 -1.11
N ASP A 35 -7.22 -18.08 -0.85
CA ASP A 35 -8.65 -17.79 -0.64
C ASP A 35 -8.95 -17.38 0.80
N LYS A 36 -7.92 -17.15 1.63
CA LYS A 36 -8.15 -16.71 3.00
C LYS A 36 -8.50 -15.23 3.04
N GLU A 37 -9.60 -14.92 3.70
CA GLU A 37 -10.00 -13.54 4.05
C GLU A 37 -8.82 -12.78 4.69
N ILE A 38 -8.48 -11.63 4.13
CA ILE A 38 -7.43 -10.75 4.67
C ILE A 38 -8.01 -10.01 5.88
N LYS A 39 -7.38 -10.17 7.03
CA LYS A 39 -7.68 -9.46 8.27
C LYS A 39 -6.44 -8.65 8.62
N ALA A 40 -6.38 -7.38 8.18
CA ALA A 40 -5.17 -6.57 8.24
C ALA A 40 -5.23 -5.45 9.27
N VAL A 41 -4.07 -5.07 9.80
CA VAL A 41 -3.92 -3.87 10.62
C VAL A 41 -2.70 -3.07 10.20
N TYR A 42 -2.82 -1.73 10.27
CA TYR A 42 -1.76 -0.81 9.93
C TYR A 42 -0.84 -0.50 11.12
N ILE A 43 0.47 -0.54 10.88
CA ILE A 43 1.51 0.04 11.73
C ILE A 43 2.14 1.21 10.96
N SER A 44 1.84 2.45 11.38
CA SER A 44 2.32 3.65 10.71
C SER A 44 3.66 4.12 11.27
N TYR A 45 4.27 5.12 10.63
CA TYR A 45 5.45 5.80 11.14
C TYR A 45 5.23 6.40 12.55
N ILE A 46 3.98 6.61 12.97
CA ILE A 46 3.66 7.13 14.30
C ILE A 46 3.92 6.06 15.36
N GLU A 47 3.51 4.81 15.12
CA GLU A 47 3.86 3.68 15.97
C GLU A 47 5.36 3.43 15.96
N LEU A 48 6.01 3.48 14.80
CA LEU A 48 7.45 3.30 14.70
C LEU A 48 8.21 4.35 15.51
N ASN A 49 7.78 5.61 15.48
CA ASN A 49 8.33 6.67 16.33
C ASN A 49 8.15 6.38 17.82
N SER A 50 7.04 5.78 18.23
CA SER A 50 6.74 5.53 19.63
C SER A 50 7.46 4.30 20.17
N TYR A 51 7.55 3.23 19.38
CA TYR A 51 7.96 1.91 19.86
C TYR A 51 9.35 1.49 19.37
N VAL A 52 9.87 2.06 18.27
CA VAL A 52 11.14 1.65 17.64
C VAL A 52 12.19 2.75 17.70
N SER A 53 11.86 3.97 17.22
CA SER A 53 12.79 5.09 17.16
C SER A 53 13.35 5.48 18.52
N GLY A 54 14.66 5.73 18.58
CA GLY A 54 15.35 6.15 19.80
C GLY A 54 15.49 5.07 20.87
N LYS A 55 15.17 3.80 20.56
CA LYS A 55 15.36 2.67 21.48
C LYS A 55 16.70 1.99 21.24
N ASP A 56 17.22 1.31 22.26
CA ASP A 56 18.30 0.34 22.06
C ASP A 56 17.78 -0.87 21.27
N GLU A 57 18.70 -1.68 20.77
CA GLU A 57 18.37 -2.82 19.90
C GLU A 57 17.44 -3.85 20.56
N GLU A 58 17.72 -4.20 21.83
CA GLU A 58 16.91 -5.16 22.58
C GLU A 58 15.47 -4.66 22.78
N THR A 59 15.34 -3.41 23.24
CA THR A 59 14.04 -2.79 23.45
C THR A 59 13.26 -2.64 22.14
N SER A 60 13.94 -2.25 21.05
CA SER A 60 13.32 -2.12 19.72
C SER A 60 12.78 -3.46 19.23
N LYS A 61 13.60 -4.52 19.26
CA LYS A 61 13.19 -5.87 18.88
C LYS A 61 12.03 -6.37 19.72
N LYS A 62 12.12 -6.24 21.05
CA LYS A 62 11.03 -6.62 21.96
C LYS A 62 9.72 -5.91 21.65
N ASN A 63 9.76 -4.63 21.34
CA ASN A 63 8.56 -3.86 21.00
C ASN A 63 7.97 -4.30 19.65
N ILE A 64 8.81 -4.57 18.64
CA ILE A 64 8.35 -5.11 17.35
C ILE A 64 7.67 -6.47 17.55
N THR A 65 8.34 -7.40 18.25
CA THR A 65 7.79 -8.73 18.56
C THR A 65 6.45 -8.60 19.28
N LYS A 66 6.37 -7.73 20.30
CA LYS A 66 5.10 -7.49 21.02
C LYS A 66 3.98 -6.97 20.12
N MET A 67 4.26 -6.00 19.22
CA MET A 67 3.23 -5.51 18.31
C MET A 67 2.69 -6.65 17.42
N LEU A 68 3.55 -7.52 16.94
CA LEU A 68 3.14 -8.65 16.11
C LEU A 68 2.41 -9.73 16.90
N ASP A 69 2.79 -9.96 18.17
CA ASP A 69 2.05 -10.86 19.07
C ASP A 69 0.65 -10.34 19.33
N ASP A 70 0.49 -9.08 19.68
CA ASP A 70 -0.81 -8.44 19.90
C ASP A 70 -1.74 -8.61 18.67
N ILE A 71 -1.18 -8.39 17.47
CA ILE A 71 -1.88 -8.52 16.20
C ILE A 71 -2.33 -9.97 15.97
N LYS A 72 -1.41 -10.92 16.17
CA LYS A 72 -1.67 -12.36 15.97
C LYS A 72 -2.68 -12.89 16.98
N GLU A 73 -2.51 -12.57 18.26
CA GLU A 73 -3.40 -13.01 19.34
C GLU A 73 -4.82 -12.45 19.19
N PHE A 74 -4.97 -11.28 18.57
CA PHE A 74 -6.28 -10.73 18.26
C PHE A 74 -7.01 -11.51 17.16
N GLY A 75 -6.27 -12.20 16.28
CA GLY A 75 -6.80 -12.97 15.16
C GLY A 75 -6.58 -12.35 13.79
N PHE A 76 -5.78 -11.30 13.67
CA PHE A 76 -5.35 -10.78 12.36
C PHE A 76 -4.36 -11.76 11.69
N ASN A 77 -4.24 -11.65 10.37
CA ASN A 77 -3.34 -12.47 9.56
C ASN A 77 -2.42 -11.67 8.65
N THR A 78 -2.56 -10.37 8.63
CA THR A 78 -1.76 -9.48 7.76
C THR A 78 -1.41 -8.20 8.53
N VAL A 79 -0.16 -7.75 8.39
CA VAL A 79 0.31 -6.47 8.91
C VAL A 79 0.79 -5.59 7.75
N ILE A 80 0.34 -4.33 7.73
CA ILE A 80 0.72 -3.33 6.73
C ILE A 80 1.60 -2.29 7.42
N VAL A 81 2.91 -2.34 7.16
CA VAL A 81 3.91 -1.55 7.89
C VAL A 81 4.48 -0.43 7.03
N HIS A 82 4.52 0.77 7.55
CA HIS A 82 5.03 1.96 6.86
C HIS A 82 6.56 1.91 6.69
N VAL A 83 7.01 1.27 5.63
CA VAL A 83 8.44 1.07 5.31
C VAL A 83 9.08 2.32 4.73
N ARG A 84 8.29 3.15 4.02
CA ARG A 84 8.73 4.42 3.44
C ARG A 84 7.65 5.49 3.60
N ALA A 85 7.82 6.36 4.61
CA ALA A 85 6.85 7.40 4.94
C ALA A 85 7.19 8.77 4.34
N PHE A 86 8.49 9.08 4.19
CA PHE A 86 9.00 10.41 3.85
C PHE A 86 10.14 10.37 2.82
N SER A 87 10.00 9.56 1.78
CA SER A 87 11.08 9.28 0.83
C SER A 87 12.38 8.88 1.53
N ASP A 88 12.22 8.06 2.53
CA ASP A 88 13.23 7.46 3.40
C ASP A 88 13.06 5.92 3.38
N SER A 89 13.83 5.19 4.17
CA SER A 89 13.72 3.73 4.21
C SER A 89 13.95 3.16 5.59
N MET A 90 13.25 2.09 5.93
CA MET A 90 13.42 1.33 7.17
C MET A 90 14.72 0.49 7.18
N TYR A 91 15.40 0.39 6.04
CA TYR A 91 16.60 -0.41 5.77
C TYR A 91 17.68 0.43 5.08
N LYS A 92 18.90 -0.10 4.91
CA LYS A 92 19.96 0.57 4.14
C LYS A 92 19.67 0.43 2.65
N SER A 93 19.14 1.49 2.04
CA SER A 93 18.76 1.55 0.64
C SER A 93 19.83 2.23 -0.21
N ASP A 94 19.98 1.78 -1.46
CA ASP A 94 20.82 2.46 -2.46
C ASP A 94 20.17 3.75 -3.00
N TYR A 95 18.86 3.92 -2.77
CA TYR A 95 18.06 5.01 -3.36
C TYR A 95 17.62 6.06 -2.34
N TYR A 96 17.39 5.67 -1.09
CA TYR A 96 16.77 6.50 -0.06
C TYR A 96 17.59 6.53 1.23
N PRO A 97 17.61 7.65 1.95
CA PRO A 97 18.25 7.70 3.27
C PRO A 97 17.51 6.81 4.28
N VAL A 98 18.23 6.40 5.30
CA VAL A 98 17.61 5.71 6.44
C VAL A 98 16.62 6.62 7.15
N SER A 99 15.45 6.08 7.47
CA SER A 99 14.40 6.78 8.19
C SER A 99 14.76 7.03 9.66
N ASN A 100 14.43 8.21 10.14
CA ASN A 100 14.55 8.54 11.57
C ASN A 100 13.69 7.61 12.46
N THR A 101 12.65 6.99 11.90
CA THR A 101 11.74 6.08 12.62
C THR A 101 12.42 4.78 13.08
N VAL A 102 13.60 4.48 12.57
CA VAL A 102 14.35 3.25 12.91
C VAL A 102 15.75 3.51 13.50
N LEU A 103 16.12 4.78 13.70
CA LEU A 103 17.39 5.09 14.37
C LEU A 103 17.33 4.68 15.84
N ASN A 104 18.47 4.18 16.34
CA ASN A 104 18.61 3.76 17.74
C ASN A 104 18.79 4.95 18.70
N ASN A 105 18.99 4.67 19.98
CA ASN A 105 19.19 5.65 21.03
C ASN A 105 20.50 6.49 20.91
N LYS A 106 21.38 6.14 19.97
CA LYS A 106 22.60 6.90 19.61
C LYS A 106 22.42 7.69 18.32
N ASN A 107 21.19 7.74 17.79
CA ASN A 107 20.84 8.37 16.50
C ASN A 107 21.61 7.77 15.31
N THR A 108 21.85 6.47 15.34
CA THR A 108 22.49 5.70 14.25
C THR A 108 21.60 4.54 13.82
N TYR A 109 21.80 4.03 12.61
CA TYR A 109 21.15 2.80 12.19
C TYR A 109 21.60 1.66 13.10
N PRO A 110 20.68 0.80 13.57
CA PRO A 110 21.03 -0.31 14.48
C PRO A 110 21.92 -1.35 13.80
N ASN A 111 22.51 -2.27 14.60
CA ASN A 111 23.39 -3.34 14.10
C ASN A 111 22.64 -4.52 13.45
N TYR A 112 21.33 -4.38 13.22
CA TYR A 112 20.50 -5.35 12.53
C TYR A 112 19.64 -4.65 11.49
N ASP A 113 19.19 -5.38 10.47
CA ASP A 113 18.25 -4.87 9.50
C ASP A 113 16.83 -4.89 10.10
N VAL A 114 16.25 -3.70 10.29
CA VAL A 114 14.94 -3.55 10.95
C VAL A 114 13.82 -4.12 10.09
N LEU A 115 13.88 -3.95 8.78
CA LEU A 115 12.86 -4.47 7.88
C LEU A 115 12.92 -6.00 7.81
N GLU A 116 14.12 -6.57 7.67
CA GLU A 116 14.31 -8.03 7.68
C GLU A 116 13.82 -8.65 8.99
N PHE A 117 14.14 -8.02 10.13
CA PHE A 117 13.67 -8.47 11.44
C PHE A 117 12.14 -8.44 11.53
N PHE A 118 11.50 -7.35 11.08
CA PHE A 118 10.04 -7.23 11.08
C PHE A 118 9.36 -8.33 10.25
N ILE A 119 9.86 -8.57 9.03
CA ILE A 119 9.33 -9.58 8.12
C ILE A 119 9.47 -10.98 8.72
N LYS A 120 10.68 -11.31 9.22
CA LYS A 120 10.95 -12.61 9.84
C LYS A 120 10.04 -12.88 11.03
N GLU A 121 9.92 -11.91 11.96
CA GLU A 121 9.05 -12.02 13.14
C GLU A 121 7.56 -12.15 12.74
N ALA A 122 7.11 -11.46 11.70
CA ALA A 122 5.75 -11.59 11.18
C ALA A 122 5.51 -13.01 10.63
N HIS A 123 6.43 -13.52 9.80
CA HIS A 123 6.31 -14.85 9.21
C HIS A 123 6.39 -15.97 10.25
N GLU A 124 7.25 -15.86 11.28
CA GLU A 124 7.32 -16.83 12.39
C GLU A 124 5.98 -16.92 13.14
N LYS A 125 5.19 -15.84 13.14
CA LYS A 125 3.83 -15.80 13.71
C LYS A 125 2.73 -16.12 12.68
N SER A 126 3.10 -16.52 11.47
CA SER A 126 2.15 -16.76 10.35
C SER A 126 1.30 -15.52 10.04
N LEU A 127 1.91 -14.35 10.08
CA LEU A 127 1.36 -13.08 9.58
C LEU A 127 1.97 -12.79 8.23
N LYS A 128 1.17 -12.33 7.27
CA LYS A 128 1.66 -11.72 6.03
C LYS A 128 2.18 -10.31 6.32
N PHE A 129 3.23 -9.92 5.62
CA PHE A 129 3.85 -8.60 5.74
C PHE A 129 3.72 -7.82 4.44
N GLU A 130 3.02 -6.69 4.47
CA GLU A 130 2.94 -5.78 3.34
C GLU A 130 3.74 -4.50 3.63
N ALA A 131 4.64 -4.15 2.71
CA ALA A 131 5.45 -2.94 2.81
C ALA A 131 4.64 -1.73 2.33
N TRP A 132 4.22 -0.87 3.25
CA TRP A 132 3.51 0.36 2.94
C TRP A 132 4.47 1.48 2.57
N ILE A 133 4.23 2.10 1.44
CA ILE A 133 5.03 3.15 0.84
C ILE A 133 4.15 4.35 0.52
N ASN A 134 4.54 5.53 1.00
CA ASN A 134 4.07 6.79 0.47
C ASN A 134 4.97 7.17 -0.72
N PRO A 135 4.44 7.27 -1.94
CA PRO A 135 5.30 7.40 -3.13
C PRO A 135 5.95 8.77 -3.28
N PHE A 136 5.32 9.86 -2.82
CA PHE A 136 5.75 11.20 -3.20
C PHE A 136 6.15 12.13 -2.05
N ARG A 137 5.81 11.82 -0.82
CA ARG A 137 6.06 12.71 0.32
C ARG A 137 7.50 12.64 0.80
N ILE A 138 8.17 13.80 0.91
CA ILE A 138 9.49 13.95 1.52
C ILE A 138 9.35 14.53 2.93
N SER A 139 8.47 15.52 3.13
CA SER A 139 8.20 16.14 4.42
C SER A 139 6.76 16.66 4.48
N ASN A 140 6.16 16.63 5.65
CA ASN A 140 4.87 17.28 5.95
C ASN A 140 5.05 18.73 6.47
N GLN A 141 6.25 19.28 6.37
CA GLN A 141 6.62 20.64 6.70
C GLN A 141 7.43 21.24 5.56
N THR A 142 7.33 22.54 5.35
CA THR A 142 8.10 23.26 4.30
C THR A 142 9.56 23.47 4.69
N SER A 143 9.90 23.35 6.00
CA SER A 143 11.29 23.37 6.47
C SER A 143 12.02 22.11 6.00
N LEU A 144 13.29 22.30 5.59
CA LEU A 144 14.21 21.24 5.23
C LEU A 144 15.12 20.78 6.41
N ASP A 145 14.93 21.33 7.60
CA ASP A 145 15.81 21.08 8.75
C ASP A 145 15.90 19.60 9.15
N ASN A 146 14.82 18.85 8.93
CA ASN A 146 14.75 17.41 9.21
C ASN A 146 14.86 16.54 7.96
N VAL A 147 15.15 17.13 6.80
CA VAL A 147 15.33 16.39 5.55
C VAL A 147 16.80 15.98 5.41
N SER A 148 17.08 14.69 5.35
CA SER A 148 18.44 14.17 5.16
C SER A 148 19.09 14.77 3.91
N ILE A 149 20.41 15.06 3.97
CA ILE A 149 21.18 15.50 2.82
C ILE A 149 21.22 14.45 1.69
N ASP A 150 21.02 13.18 2.03
CA ASP A 150 20.94 12.06 1.08
C ASP A 150 19.52 11.86 0.53
N SER A 151 18.56 12.70 0.94
CA SER A 151 17.19 12.65 0.44
C SER A 151 17.12 12.86 -1.07
N PRO A 152 16.15 12.25 -1.77
CA PRO A 152 15.84 12.54 -3.16
C PRO A 152 15.66 14.04 -3.45
N TYR A 153 15.20 14.84 -2.45
CA TYR A 153 15.13 16.29 -2.59
C TYR A 153 16.48 16.88 -3.02
N TYR A 154 17.56 16.55 -2.33
CA TYR A 154 18.89 17.08 -2.64
C TYR A 154 19.51 16.42 -3.88
N LYS A 155 19.19 15.14 -4.14
CA LYS A 155 19.59 14.47 -5.41
C LYS A 155 19.00 15.20 -6.63
N PHE A 156 17.77 15.70 -6.51
CA PHE A 156 17.07 16.42 -7.56
C PHE A 156 17.16 17.96 -7.47
N ILE A 157 17.98 18.52 -6.58
CA ILE A 157 18.03 19.97 -6.34
C ILE A 157 18.36 20.80 -7.61
N LYS A 158 19.04 20.20 -8.57
CA LYS A 158 19.31 20.81 -9.88
C LYS A 158 18.14 20.68 -10.86
N ASN A 159 17.27 19.72 -10.65
CA ASN A 159 16.04 19.52 -11.40
C ASN A 159 14.84 20.00 -10.57
N LYS A 160 14.56 21.31 -10.66
CA LYS A 160 13.49 21.97 -9.91
C LYS A 160 12.10 21.38 -10.20
N ASP A 161 11.98 20.60 -11.26
CA ASP A 161 10.73 19.93 -11.63
C ASP A 161 10.55 18.56 -10.94
N ALA A 162 11.59 18.02 -10.31
CA ALA A 162 11.53 16.68 -9.73
C ALA A 162 11.18 16.68 -8.24
N ALA A 163 11.64 17.69 -7.46
CA ALA A 163 11.33 17.83 -6.05
C ALA A 163 10.96 19.28 -5.72
N VAL A 164 9.83 19.49 -5.08
CA VAL A 164 9.19 20.81 -4.93
C VAL A 164 8.76 21.04 -3.48
N ILE A 165 8.94 22.27 -3.00
CA ILE A 165 8.32 22.76 -1.77
C ILE A 165 7.01 23.43 -2.21
N GLU A 166 5.87 22.83 -1.83
CA GLU A 166 4.57 23.35 -2.19
C GLU A 166 3.54 23.11 -1.07
N GLY A 167 2.59 24.03 -0.94
CA GLY A 167 1.56 23.92 0.08
C GLY A 167 2.14 23.84 1.49
N LYS A 168 1.97 22.68 2.16
CA LYS A 168 2.40 22.45 3.54
C LYS A 168 3.63 21.54 3.68
N GLY A 169 4.25 21.13 2.56
CA GLY A 169 5.30 20.13 2.63
C GLY A 169 6.33 20.18 1.51
N VAL A 170 7.15 19.15 1.46
CA VAL A 170 8.13 18.90 0.42
C VAL A 170 7.76 17.59 -0.26
N TYR A 171 7.70 17.60 -1.57
CA TYR A 171 7.19 16.47 -2.35
C TYR A 171 8.02 16.18 -3.59
N LEU A 172 8.02 14.94 -4.01
CA LEU A 172 8.44 14.51 -5.33
C LEU A 172 7.31 14.81 -6.34
N ASN A 173 7.68 15.31 -7.53
CA ASN A 173 6.74 15.66 -8.57
C ASN A 173 6.30 14.42 -9.37
N PRO A 174 5.01 14.03 -9.35
CA PRO A 174 4.53 12.87 -10.09
C PRO A 174 4.73 12.95 -11.60
N ALA A 175 4.80 14.17 -12.15
CA ALA A 175 5.03 14.39 -13.58
C ALA A 175 6.47 14.14 -14.02
N SER A 176 7.45 14.13 -13.10
CA SER A 176 8.85 13.85 -13.44
C SER A 176 9.06 12.36 -13.72
N TYR A 177 9.64 12.07 -14.89
CA TYR A 177 10.00 10.70 -15.27
C TYR A 177 11.03 10.11 -14.29
N GLU A 178 12.06 10.88 -13.92
CA GLU A 178 13.11 10.45 -13.01
C GLU A 178 12.58 10.11 -11.62
N VAL A 179 11.54 10.83 -11.17
CA VAL A 179 10.85 10.52 -9.91
C VAL A 179 10.11 9.19 -10.00
N ARG A 180 9.35 8.97 -11.06
CA ARG A 180 8.65 7.70 -11.25
C ARG A 180 9.62 6.52 -11.36
N GLU A 181 10.73 6.69 -12.07
CA GLU A 181 11.80 5.68 -12.10
C GLU A 181 12.42 5.41 -10.73
N LEU A 182 12.70 6.46 -9.94
CA LEU A 182 13.22 6.32 -8.58
C LEU A 182 12.25 5.50 -7.70
N ILE A 183 10.95 5.77 -7.79
CA ILE A 183 9.93 5.03 -7.04
C ILE A 183 9.93 3.56 -7.43
N VAL A 184 9.90 3.25 -8.74
CA VAL A 184 9.92 1.88 -9.26
C VAL A 184 11.18 1.14 -8.80
N LYS A 185 12.38 1.74 -8.94
CA LYS A 185 13.65 1.14 -8.51
C LYS A 185 13.71 0.88 -7.01
N GLY A 186 13.22 1.82 -6.20
CA GLY A 186 13.20 1.61 -4.75
C GLY A 186 12.18 0.56 -4.30
N ILE A 187 11.13 0.28 -5.08
CA ILE A 187 10.22 -0.84 -4.83
C ILE A 187 10.85 -2.15 -5.30
N GLU A 188 11.49 -2.14 -6.47
CA GLU A 188 12.26 -3.29 -6.97
C GLU A 188 13.31 -3.76 -5.98
N GLU A 189 14.02 -2.81 -5.33
CA GLU A 189 14.98 -3.09 -4.26
C GLU A 189 14.33 -3.86 -3.09
N ILE A 190 13.17 -3.42 -2.62
CA ILE A 190 12.42 -4.13 -1.57
C ILE A 190 12.04 -5.53 -2.03
N VAL A 191 11.40 -5.65 -3.18
CA VAL A 191 10.90 -6.93 -3.70
C VAL A 191 12.04 -7.92 -3.96
N LYS A 192 13.22 -7.46 -4.42
CA LYS A 192 14.38 -8.32 -4.65
C LYS A 192 15.04 -8.81 -3.37
N ASN A 193 15.19 -7.92 -2.40
CA ASN A 193 16.07 -8.16 -1.25
C ASN A 193 15.32 -8.68 -0.03
N TYR A 194 13.99 -8.51 0.04
CA TYR A 194 13.17 -8.88 1.18
C TYR A 194 12.03 -9.83 0.81
N ASP A 195 11.62 -10.64 1.76
CA ASP A 195 10.52 -11.60 1.59
C ASP A 195 9.17 -10.98 1.97
N VAL A 196 8.83 -9.87 1.33
CA VAL A 196 7.53 -9.21 1.51
C VAL A 196 6.42 -9.98 0.79
N ASP A 197 5.23 -10.05 1.39
CA ASP A 197 4.04 -10.64 0.76
C ASP A 197 3.35 -9.65 -0.18
N GLY A 198 3.51 -8.35 0.08
CA GLY A 198 2.92 -7.30 -0.75
C GLY A 198 3.60 -5.95 -0.64
N ILE A 199 3.32 -5.12 -1.64
CA ILE A 199 3.60 -3.69 -1.66
C ILE A 199 2.28 -2.94 -1.62
N HIS A 200 2.20 -1.92 -0.77
CA HIS A 200 1.01 -1.16 -0.51
C HIS A 200 1.26 0.34 -0.65
N PHE A 201 0.46 1.05 -1.47
CA PHE A 201 0.45 2.51 -1.53
C PHE A 201 -0.71 3.08 -0.74
N ASP A 202 -0.51 4.26 -0.12
CA ASP A 202 -1.56 5.05 0.50
C ASP A 202 -2.29 5.98 -0.49
N ASP A 203 -2.96 7.02 0.00
CA ASP A 203 -3.77 7.99 -0.76
C ASP A 203 -2.99 9.21 -1.28
N TYR A 204 -1.69 9.32 -1.02
CA TYR A 204 -0.90 10.50 -1.39
C TYR A 204 -0.35 10.40 -2.81
N PHE A 205 -1.22 10.48 -3.83
CA PHE A 205 -0.83 10.39 -5.24
C PHE A 205 -0.46 11.73 -5.88
N TYR A 206 -1.23 12.79 -5.62
CA TYR A 206 -0.92 14.11 -6.15
C TYR A 206 -0.99 15.15 -5.02
N PRO A 207 0.15 15.55 -4.46
CA PRO A 207 0.17 16.32 -3.22
C PRO A 207 -0.34 17.75 -3.36
N ASP A 208 -0.18 18.39 -4.54
CA ASP A 208 -0.66 19.73 -4.82
C ASP A 208 -0.83 19.97 -6.33
N LYS A 209 -1.84 20.76 -6.70
CA LYS A 209 -2.17 21.07 -8.11
C LYS A 209 -1.19 22.01 -8.80
N LYS A 210 -0.20 22.57 -8.10
CA LYS A 210 0.82 23.46 -8.68
C LYS A 210 2.16 22.78 -8.91
N ILE A 211 2.33 21.59 -8.36
CA ILE A 211 3.62 20.88 -8.33
C ILE A 211 4.20 20.59 -9.71
N ASP A 212 3.37 20.48 -10.73
CA ASP A 212 3.71 20.01 -12.06
C ASP A 212 3.52 21.06 -13.18
N LEU A 213 3.13 22.28 -12.87
CA LEU A 213 2.78 23.29 -13.90
C LEU A 213 3.92 23.53 -14.89
N HIS A 214 5.15 23.63 -14.41
CA HIS A 214 6.31 23.80 -15.28
C HIS A 214 6.58 22.56 -16.14
N SER A 215 6.45 21.37 -15.57
CA SER A 215 6.55 20.09 -16.30
C SER A 215 5.51 19.99 -17.40
N TYR A 216 4.27 20.45 -17.14
CA TYR A 216 3.21 20.45 -18.14
C TYR A 216 3.45 21.49 -19.25
N GLU A 217 3.94 22.71 -18.92
CA GLU A 217 4.32 23.71 -19.92
C GLU A 217 5.39 23.15 -20.86
N LYS A 218 6.40 22.47 -20.32
CA LYS A 218 7.44 21.80 -21.11
C LYS A 218 6.83 20.72 -22.00
N TYR A 219 5.97 19.84 -21.43
CA TYR A 219 5.26 18.82 -22.19
C TYR A 219 4.50 19.39 -23.38
N LYS A 220 3.75 20.51 -23.18
CA LYS A 220 3.02 21.19 -24.27
C LYS A 220 3.97 21.78 -25.32
N LYS A 221 5.09 22.39 -24.92
CA LYS A 221 6.11 22.95 -25.82
C LYS A 221 6.78 21.86 -26.68
N ASP A 222 6.94 20.66 -26.11
CA ASP A 222 7.51 19.50 -26.81
C ASP A 222 6.48 18.77 -27.70
N GLY A 223 5.28 19.37 -27.90
CA GLY A 223 4.23 18.85 -28.79
C GLY A 223 3.21 17.94 -28.10
N GLY A 224 3.18 17.89 -26.78
CA GLY A 224 2.20 17.13 -26.02
C GLY A 224 0.76 17.55 -26.28
N ILE A 225 -0.16 16.60 -26.45
CA ILE A 225 -1.55 16.82 -26.87
C ILE A 225 -2.55 16.78 -25.70
N LEU A 226 -2.24 16.09 -24.59
CA LEU A 226 -3.14 15.91 -23.47
C LEU A 226 -3.50 17.26 -22.81
N SER A 227 -4.71 17.37 -22.28
CA SER A 227 -5.06 18.41 -21.32
C SER A 227 -4.25 18.25 -20.02
N LEU A 228 -4.25 19.27 -19.16
CA LEU A 228 -3.55 19.19 -17.88
C LEU A 228 -4.10 18.07 -16.99
N GLU A 229 -5.41 17.87 -16.99
CA GLU A 229 -6.07 16.81 -16.24
C GLU A 229 -5.65 15.42 -16.76
N GLU A 230 -5.78 15.19 -18.07
CA GLU A 230 -5.36 13.93 -18.70
C GLU A 230 -3.88 13.64 -18.48
N TYR A 231 -3.02 14.66 -18.55
CA TYR A 231 -1.59 14.55 -18.30
C TYR A 231 -1.30 14.06 -16.87
N ARG A 232 -2.00 14.58 -15.88
CA ARG A 232 -1.85 14.18 -14.47
C ARG A 232 -2.35 12.76 -14.22
N LEU A 233 -3.56 12.45 -14.72
CA LEU A 233 -4.14 11.10 -14.65
C LEU A 233 -3.20 10.06 -15.29
N GLU A 234 -2.62 10.37 -16.45
CA GLU A 234 -1.71 9.46 -17.15
C GLU A 234 -0.39 9.26 -16.39
N ASN A 235 0.16 10.30 -15.75
CA ASN A 235 1.37 10.17 -14.94
C ASN A 235 1.19 9.21 -13.76
N ILE A 236 0.07 9.32 -13.03
CA ILE A 236 -0.25 8.42 -11.92
C ILE A 236 -0.56 7.01 -12.43
N THR A 237 -1.40 6.87 -13.44
CA THR A 237 -1.75 5.58 -14.03
C THR A 237 -0.52 4.84 -14.54
N THR A 238 0.40 5.55 -15.20
CA THR A 238 1.68 4.99 -15.68
C THR A 238 2.57 4.52 -14.53
N LEU A 239 2.67 5.29 -13.44
CA LEU A 239 3.43 4.84 -12.27
C LEU A 239 2.87 3.54 -11.70
N ILE A 240 1.56 3.48 -11.46
CA ILE A 240 0.89 2.31 -10.88
C ILE A 240 1.12 1.08 -11.76
N ARG A 241 0.92 1.21 -13.09
CA ARG A 241 1.18 0.13 -14.04
C ARG A 241 2.63 -0.34 -14.01
N ASN A 242 3.58 0.58 -14.07
CA ASN A 242 5.01 0.24 -14.07
C ASN A 242 5.44 -0.46 -12.78
N VAL A 243 4.90 -0.06 -11.63
CA VAL A 243 5.12 -0.73 -10.33
C VAL A 243 4.54 -2.15 -10.36
N TYR A 244 3.30 -2.31 -10.82
CA TYR A 244 2.68 -3.63 -10.96
C TYR A 244 3.49 -4.56 -11.85
N GLU A 245 3.82 -4.12 -13.05
CA GLU A 245 4.58 -4.90 -14.02
C GLU A 245 5.97 -5.28 -13.48
N MET A 246 6.68 -4.34 -12.86
CA MET A 246 7.98 -4.59 -12.24
C MET A 246 7.87 -5.65 -11.12
N ILE A 247 6.88 -5.55 -10.25
CA ILE A 247 6.66 -6.54 -9.18
C ILE A 247 6.41 -7.92 -9.78
N LYS A 248 5.51 -8.03 -10.76
CA LYS A 248 5.15 -9.33 -11.37
C LYS A 248 6.30 -9.97 -12.15
N VAL A 249 7.18 -9.18 -12.73
CA VAL A 249 8.41 -9.67 -13.38
C VAL A 249 9.46 -10.11 -12.35
N THR A 250 9.56 -9.40 -11.21
CA THR A 250 10.58 -9.67 -10.19
C THR A 250 10.21 -10.84 -9.28
N LYS A 251 8.99 -10.82 -8.72
CA LYS A 251 8.40 -11.89 -7.89
C LYS A 251 6.88 -11.92 -8.11
N GLU A 252 6.39 -12.83 -8.96
CA GLU A 252 4.98 -12.92 -9.38
C GLU A 252 3.99 -13.01 -8.20
N ASN A 253 4.39 -13.67 -7.12
CA ASN A 253 3.53 -13.92 -5.95
C ASN A 253 3.34 -12.67 -5.07
N VAL A 254 4.25 -11.69 -5.12
CA VAL A 254 4.12 -10.45 -4.34
C VAL A 254 2.91 -9.67 -4.82
N LYS A 255 2.02 -9.33 -3.90
CA LYS A 255 0.80 -8.56 -4.21
C LYS A 255 1.11 -7.08 -4.30
N PHE A 256 0.35 -6.36 -5.13
CA PHE A 256 0.37 -4.91 -5.17
C PHE A 256 -1.03 -4.36 -4.98
N GLY A 257 -1.21 -3.53 -4.00
CA GLY A 257 -2.47 -2.84 -3.73
C GLY A 257 -2.29 -1.37 -3.44
N ILE A 258 -3.38 -0.63 -3.55
CA ILE A 258 -3.44 0.79 -3.22
C ILE A 258 -4.61 1.08 -2.30
N ALA A 259 -4.45 2.04 -1.39
CA ALA A 259 -5.46 2.51 -0.45
C ALA A 259 -5.82 3.98 -0.72
N PRO A 260 -6.61 4.26 -1.76
CA PRO A 260 -7.07 5.60 -2.07
C PRO A 260 -8.05 6.13 -1.01
N GLU A 261 -8.39 7.42 -1.08
CA GLU A 261 -9.46 7.97 -0.27
C GLU A 261 -10.78 7.21 -0.52
N GLY A 262 -11.68 7.19 0.47
CA GLY A 262 -13.01 6.60 0.26
C GLY A 262 -13.89 7.39 -0.73
N ASN A 263 -13.51 8.63 -1.04
CA ASN A 263 -14.23 9.51 -1.95
C ASN A 263 -13.66 9.46 -3.37
N ILE A 264 -14.26 8.65 -4.23
CA ILE A 264 -13.84 8.42 -5.62
C ILE A 264 -13.71 9.72 -6.43
N GLN A 265 -14.63 10.67 -6.22
CA GLN A 265 -14.57 11.95 -6.92
C GLN A 265 -13.34 12.76 -6.50
N ASN A 266 -12.99 12.73 -5.20
CA ASN A 266 -11.79 13.40 -4.69
C ASN A 266 -10.52 12.75 -5.21
N ASP A 267 -10.48 11.43 -5.29
CA ASP A 267 -9.37 10.69 -5.91
C ASP A 267 -9.14 11.14 -7.36
N TYR A 268 -10.20 11.22 -8.14
CA TYR A 268 -10.09 11.64 -9.54
C TYR A 268 -9.70 13.11 -9.70
N GLU A 269 -10.38 14.03 -9.02
CA GLU A 269 -10.25 15.49 -9.23
C GLU A 269 -9.04 16.10 -8.52
N ASN A 270 -8.60 15.53 -7.39
CA ASN A 270 -7.55 16.11 -6.57
C ASN A 270 -6.27 15.26 -6.52
N SER A 271 -6.41 13.94 -6.42
CA SER A 271 -5.27 13.01 -6.43
C SER A 271 -4.91 12.51 -7.82
N TYR A 272 -5.72 12.86 -8.85
CA TYR A 272 -5.56 12.44 -10.25
C TYR A 272 -5.38 10.92 -10.39
N LEU A 273 -6.11 10.18 -9.56
CA LEU A 273 -6.14 8.72 -9.55
C LEU A 273 -7.40 8.24 -10.30
N ASP A 274 -7.23 7.72 -11.50
CA ASP A 274 -8.33 7.13 -12.29
C ASP A 274 -8.64 5.72 -11.80
N VAL A 275 -9.35 5.62 -10.67
CA VAL A 275 -9.74 4.33 -10.09
C VAL A 275 -10.60 3.49 -11.04
N LYS A 276 -11.43 4.13 -11.89
CA LYS A 276 -12.25 3.40 -12.88
C LYS A 276 -11.39 2.68 -13.91
N LYS A 277 -10.35 3.34 -14.42
CA LYS A 277 -9.39 2.76 -15.36
C LYS A 277 -8.60 1.63 -14.71
N ILE A 278 -8.13 1.85 -13.47
CA ILE A 278 -7.32 0.88 -12.73
C ILE A 278 -8.12 -0.39 -12.40
N LEU A 279 -9.41 -0.27 -12.06
CA LEU A 279 -10.26 -1.38 -11.67
C LEU A 279 -10.98 -2.06 -12.84
N ALA A 280 -10.83 -1.51 -14.06
CA ALA A 280 -11.47 -2.06 -15.25
C ALA A 280 -10.77 -3.31 -15.80
N SER A 281 -9.48 -3.49 -15.53
CA SER A 281 -8.68 -4.60 -16.08
C SER A 281 -7.46 -4.92 -15.23
N LYS A 282 -6.98 -6.15 -15.33
CA LYS A 282 -5.71 -6.58 -14.76
C LYS A 282 -4.54 -5.74 -15.30
N GLY A 283 -3.47 -5.62 -14.50
CA GLY A 283 -2.23 -4.95 -14.92
C GLY A 283 -1.92 -3.67 -14.14
N TYR A 284 -2.73 -3.34 -13.15
CA TYR A 284 -2.52 -2.18 -12.27
C TYR A 284 -2.39 -2.54 -10.81
N VAL A 285 -3.29 -3.38 -10.28
CA VAL A 285 -3.33 -3.78 -8.87
C VAL A 285 -3.84 -5.21 -8.74
N ASP A 286 -3.50 -5.90 -7.65
CA ASP A 286 -4.12 -7.17 -7.26
C ASP A 286 -5.35 -6.93 -6.37
N TYR A 287 -5.36 -5.85 -5.59
CA TYR A 287 -6.48 -5.45 -4.75
C TYR A 287 -6.57 -3.93 -4.60
N ILE A 288 -7.75 -3.46 -4.24
CA ILE A 288 -8.02 -2.09 -3.83
C ILE A 288 -8.46 -2.04 -2.38
N MET A 289 -7.92 -1.10 -1.61
CA MET A 289 -8.19 -0.96 -0.17
C MET A 289 -8.69 0.47 0.14
N PRO A 290 -9.89 0.86 -0.35
CA PRO A 290 -10.36 2.22 -0.20
C PRO A 290 -10.56 2.57 1.28
N GLN A 291 -10.12 3.76 1.69
CA GLN A 291 -10.24 4.29 3.04
C GLN A 291 -11.67 4.77 3.30
N ILE A 292 -12.61 3.83 3.48
CA ILE A 292 -14.02 4.14 3.74
C ILE A 292 -14.19 4.53 5.21
N TYR A 293 -13.66 5.69 5.57
CA TYR A 293 -13.65 6.23 6.92
C TYR A 293 -14.96 6.97 7.27
N PHE A 294 -16.08 6.44 6.80
CA PHE A 294 -17.42 6.98 6.95
C PHE A 294 -18.29 6.06 7.79
N GLY A 295 -19.19 6.62 8.59
CA GLY A 295 -20.22 5.86 9.27
C GLY A 295 -21.40 5.55 8.34
N PHE A 296 -22.36 4.77 8.83
CA PHE A 296 -23.59 4.45 8.11
C PHE A 296 -24.52 5.66 7.97
N GLU A 297 -24.48 6.57 8.95
CA GLU A 297 -25.32 7.77 9.02
C GLU A 297 -24.65 9.02 8.43
N ASN A 298 -23.46 8.88 7.83
CA ASN A 298 -22.80 9.98 7.14
C ASN A 298 -23.67 10.44 5.95
N GLN A 299 -24.12 11.70 5.96
CA GLN A 299 -25.10 12.20 4.97
C GLN A 299 -24.50 12.45 3.58
N THR A 300 -23.20 12.57 3.48
CA THR A 300 -22.52 12.85 2.20
C THR A 300 -21.98 11.60 1.54
N ARG A 301 -21.47 10.67 2.34
CA ARG A 301 -20.82 9.40 1.92
C ARG A 301 -21.16 8.30 2.94
N PRO A 302 -22.40 7.77 2.97
CA PRO A 302 -22.74 6.67 3.85
C PRO A 302 -21.89 5.43 3.51
N PHE A 303 -21.52 4.66 4.51
CA PHE A 303 -20.62 3.52 4.36
C PHE A 303 -21.08 2.52 3.30
N LYS A 304 -22.35 2.12 3.34
CA LYS A 304 -22.90 1.09 2.43
C LYS A 304 -22.82 1.52 0.98
N GLU A 305 -23.37 2.68 0.68
CA GLU A 305 -23.44 3.24 -0.67
C GLU A 305 -22.03 3.47 -1.23
N THR A 306 -21.10 3.90 -0.37
CA THR A 306 -19.71 4.11 -0.76
C THR A 306 -19.04 2.76 -1.09
N LEU A 307 -19.20 1.74 -0.25
CA LEU A 307 -18.62 0.43 -0.52
C LEU A 307 -19.20 -0.21 -1.77
N ASP A 308 -20.53 -0.09 -1.97
CA ASP A 308 -21.20 -0.60 -3.16
C ASP A 308 -20.71 0.12 -4.44
N GLU A 309 -20.49 1.43 -4.38
CA GLU A 309 -19.93 2.21 -5.48
C GLU A 309 -18.52 1.70 -5.85
N TRP A 310 -17.63 1.48 -4.87
CA TRP A 310 -16.31 0.93 -5.07
C TRP A 310 -16.36 -0.48 -5.67
N ASN A 311 -17.19 -1.37 -5.11
CA ASN A 311 -17.32 -2.75 -5.59
C ASN A 311 -17.84 -2.81 -7.04
N ASN A 312 -18.79 -1.93 -7.40
CA ASN A 312 -19.37 -1.89 -8.73
C ASN A 312 -18.42 -1.37 -9.83
N MET A 313 -17.33 -0.69 -9.45
CA MET A 313 -16.30 -0.27 -10.40
C MET A 313 -15.35 -1.39 -10.79
N ILE A 314 -15.22 -2.43 -9.99
CA ILE A 314 -14.37 -3.58 -10.30
C ILE A 314 -15.02 -4.36 -11.45
N LYS A 315 -14.31 -4.45 -12.59
CA LYS A 315 -14.76 -5.19 -13.77
C LYS A 315 -13.96 -6.46 -14.01
N ASP A 316 -12.78 -6.55 -13.41
CA ASP A 316 -11.94 -7.75 -13.46
C ASP A 316 -12.04 -8.48 -12.10
N GLU A 317 -12.63 -9.65 -12.08
CA GLU A 317 -12.87 -10.45 -10.85
C GLU A 317 -11.59 -10.88 -10.12
N SER A 318 -10.43 -10.79 -10.79
CA SER A 318 -9.13 -11.04 -10.14
C SER A 318 -8.73 -9.94 -9.17
N ILE A 319 -9.30 -8.73 -9.32
CA ILE A 319 -9.06 -7.60 -8.40
C ILE A 319 -10.01 -7.73 -7.20
N LYS A 320 -9.47 -7.65 -6.00
CA LYS A 320 -10.24 -7.78 -4.77
C LYS A 320 -10.43 -6.45 -4.07
N ILE A 321 -11.55 -6.31 -3.33
CA ILE A 321 -11.81 -5.16 -2.47
C ILE A 321 -11.61 -5.53 -1.00
N ILE A 322 -10.85 -4.70 -0.28
CA ILE A 322 -10.52 -4.85 1.12
C ILE A 322 -10.76 -3.48 1.78
N PRO A 323 -11.98 -3.12 2.23
CA PRO A 323 -12.21 -1.81 2.79
C PRO A 323 -11.31 -1.53 4.00
N ALA A 324 -10.66 -0.37 4.02
CA ALA A 324 -9.96 0.14 5.17
C ALA A 324 -10.94 0.90 6.07
N LEU A 325 -10.96 0.56 7.35
CA LEU A 325 -11.94 1.03 8.32
C LEU A 325 -11.28 1.90 9.40
N ALA A 326 -11.98 2.96 9.82
CA ALA A 326 -11.47 3.98 10.72
C ALA A 326 -11.68 3.63 12.20
N PHE A 327 -10.93 2.66 12.72
CA PHE A 327 -11.05 2.26 14.13
C PHE A 327 -10.82 3.44 15.11
N TYR A 328 -9.98 4.40 14.74
CA TYR A 328 -9.66 5.58 15.53
C TYR A 328 -10.83 6.55 15.73
N LYS A 329 -11.91 6.43 14.95
CA LYS A 329 -13.10 7.29 15.08
C LYS A 329 -14.05 6.87 16.21
N ILE A 330 -13.93 5.66 16.73
CA ILE A 330 -14.81 5.14 17.79
C ILE A 330 -14.80 6.05 19.01
N GLY A 331 -16.00 6.50 19.41
CA GLY A 331 -16.17 7.43 20.52
C GLY A 331 -15.78 8.88 20.21
N THR A 332 -15.62 9.25 18.94
CA THR A 332 -15.33 10.63 18.53
C THR A 332 -16.44 11.19 17.64
N THR A 333 -16.51 12.52 17.54
CA THR A 333 -17.44 13.20 16.64
C THR A 333 -16.88 13.26 15.23
N ASP A 334 -17.65 12.83 14.22
CA ASP A 334 -17.33 13.03 12.81
C ASP A 334 -17.97 14.33 12.28
N LYS A 335 -17.23 15.43 12.37
CA LYS A 335 -17.70 16.77 11.97
C LYS A 335 -18.09 16.87 10.49
N TYR A 336 -17.69 15.93 9.65
CA TYR A 336 -18.00 15.93 8.20
C TYR A 336 -19.25 15.09 7.87
N ALA A 337 -19.84 14.40 8.85
CA ALA A 337 -21.01 13.55 8.64
C ALA A 337 -22.36 14.28 8.73
N LEU A 338 -22.38 15.61 8.86
CA LEU A 338 -23.56 16.44 9.02
C LEU A 338 -24.44 15.96 10.19
N SER A 339 -25.71 15.56 9.95
CA SER A 339 -26.60 15.06 11.00
C SER A 339 -26.11 13.74 11.62
N GLY A 340 -25.34 12.92 10.91
CA GLY A 340 -24.73 11.68 11.40
C GLY A 340 -23.46 11.88 12.23
N LYS A 341 -23.10 13.11 12.60
CA LYS A 341 -21.83 13.45 13.27
C LYS A 341 -21.58 12.72 14.60
N ASN A 342 -22.61 12.26 15.28
CA ASN A 342 -22.51 11.62 16.59
C ASN A 342 -22.55 10.09 16.49
N GLU A 343 -22.73 9.50 15.32
CA GLU A 343 -22.87 8.05 15.15
C GLU A 343 -21.78 7.26 15.87
N TRP A 344 -20.51 7.68 15.76
CA TRP A 344 -19.37 7.03 16.39
C TRP A 344 -19.31 7.16 17.93
N ILE A 345 -20.05 8.11 18.48
CA ILE A 345 -20.24 8.27 19.95
C ILE A 345 -21.41 7.44 20.43
N GLU A 346 -22.50 7.42 19.68
CA GLU A 346 -23.76 6.79 20.08
C GLU A 346 -23.75 5.27 19.90
N ASN A 347 -22.90 4.76 18.99
CA ASN A 347 -22.80 3.33 18.71
C ASN A 347 -21.41 2.77 19.10
N SER A 348 -21.38 1.48 19.45
CA SER A 348 -20.18 0.76 19.88
C SER A 348 -19.97 -0.55 19.11
N ASP A 349 -20.54 -0.65 17.90
CA ASP A 349 -20.48 -1.83 17.03
C ASP A 349 -20.35 -1.44 15.54
N ILE A 350 -19.90 -0.22 15.26
CA ILE A 350 -19.85 0.31 13.89
C ILE A 350 -18.90 -0.50 13.02
N ILE A 351 -17.68 -0.76 13.48
CA ILE A 351 -16.68 -1.53 12.75
C ILE A 351 -17.16 -2.97 12.53
N LYS A 352 -17.74 -3.60 13.57
CA LYS A 352 -18.36 -4.92 13.42
C LYS A 352 -19.41 -4.94 12.30
N ARG A 353 -20.33 -3.98 12.32
CA ARG A 353 -21.38 -3.86 11.28
C ARG A 353 -20.80 -3.59 9.89
N GLN A 354 -19.75 -2.79 9.80
CA GLN A 354 -19.04 -2.51 8.56
C GLN A 354 -18.41 -3.77 7.97
N ILE A 355 -17.72 -4.57 8.78
CA ILE A 355 -17.15 -5.86 8.36
C ILE A 355 -18.25 -6.81 7.89
N LEU A 356 -19.34 -6.97 8.68
CA LEU A 356 -20.44 -7.85 8.31
C LEU A 356 -21.11 -7.43 6.99
N TYR A 357 -21.30 -6.13 6.77
CA TYR A 357 -21.82 -5.64 5.48
C TYR A 357 -20.84 -5.89 4.35
N SER A 358 -19.55 -5.67 4.59
CA SER A 358 -18.52 -5.85 3.56
C SER A 358 -18.46 -7.28 3.02
N LYS A 359 -18.74 -8.28 3.84
CA LYS A 359 -18.84 -9.69 3.42
C LYS A 359 -19.95 -9.96 2.40
N SER A 360 -20.89 -9.03 2.20
CA SER A 360 -21.98 -9.18 1.23
C SER A 360 -21.64 -8.72 -0.20
N VAL A 361 -20.54 -8.00 -0.41
CA VAL A 361 -20.17 -7.53 -1.75
C VAL A 361 -19.34 -8.58 -2.50
N SER A 362 -19.52 -8.65 -3.82
CA SER A 362 -19.04 -9.78 -4.64
C SER A 362 -17.53 -9.93 -4.72
N ASN A 363 -16.78 -8.80 -4.69
CA ASN A 363 -15.32 -8.83 -4.81
C ASN A 363 -14.60 -8.76 -3.45
N TYR A 364 -15.34 -8.89 -2.35
CA TYR A 364 -14.79 -8.86 -1.00
C TYR A 364 -13.74 -9.96 -0.79
N ASN A 365 -12.61 -9.59 -0.17
CA ASN A 365 -11.57 -10.53 0.24
C ASN A 365 -10.96 -10.17 1.60
N GLY A 366 -11.63 -9.37 2.40
CA GLY A 366 -11.15 -9.01 3.73
C GLY A 366 -11.37 -7.55 4.09
N PHE A 367 -10.78 -7.14 5.19
CA PHE A 367 -10.82 -5.77 5.70
C PHE A 367 -9.48 -5.38 6.33
N SER A 368 -9.27 -4.08 6.51
CA SER A 368 -8.14 -3.56 7.28
C SER A 368 -8.59 -2.52 8.30
N LEU A 369 -7.88 -2.44 9.42
CA LEU A 369 -8.16 -1.47 10.48
C LEU A 369 -7.03 -0.43 10.60
N PHE A 370 -7.38 0.83 10.51
CA PHE A 370 -6.46 1.92 10.76
C PHE A 370 -6.66 2.45 12.17
N ARG A 371 -5.74 2.24 13.12
CA ARG A 371 -4.41 1.65 13.09
C ARG A 371 -4.07 1.00 14.46
N TYR A 372 -2.91 0.33 14.57
CA TYR A 372 -2.46 -0.47 15.71
C TYR A 372 -2.72 0.20 17.07
N ASP A 373 -2.28 1.43 17.25
CA ASP A 373 -2.30 2.13 18.53
C ASP A 373 -3.72 2.36 19.10
N TYR A 374 -4.74 2.42 18.24
CA TYR A 374 -6.13 2.55 18.69
C TYR A 374 -6.77 1.23 19.07
N ILE A 375 -6.19 0.11 18.61
CA ILE A 375 -6.70 -1.24 18.87
C ILE A 375 -6.00 -1.87 20.08
N PHE A 376 -4.72 -1.56 20.32
CA PHE A 376 -3.88 -2.25 21.30
C PHE A 376 -3.36 -1.37 22.44
N ASN A 377 -3.46 -0.06 22.34
CA ASN A 377 -3.03 0.84 23.41
C ASN A 377 -4.23 1.21 24.29
N GLU A 378 -4.38 0.50 25.42
CA GLU A 378 -5.50 0.67 26.35
C GLU A 378 -5.63 2.11 26.90
N ASN A 379 -4.55 2.88 26.92
CA ASN A 379 -4.59 4.29 27.35
C ASN A 379 -5.42 5.17 26.38
N LYS A 380 -5.72 4.70 25.19
CA LYS A 380 -6.56 5.38 24.20
C LYS A 380 -8.02 4.93 24.22
N TYR A 381 -8.37 3.96 25.07
CA TYR A 381 -9.72 3.41 25.08
C TYR A 381 -10.71 4.32 25.80
N ASN A 382 -11.85 4.51 25.14
CA ASN A 382 -13.09 4.93 25.76
C ASN A 382 -14.03 3.71 25.93
N GLU A 383 -15.20 3.89 26.51
CA GLU A 383 -16.15 2.80 26.76
C GLU A 383 -16.65 2.14 25.46
N ASN A 384 -16.84 2.92 24.38
CA ASN A 384 -17.23 2.38 23.09
C ASN A 384 -16.11 1.56 22.46
N THR A 385 -14.85 2.02 22.57
CA THR A 385 -13.68 1.26 22.11
C THR A 385 -13.60 -0.13 22.77
N LYS A 386 -13.80 -0.21 24.11
CA LYS A 386 -13.80 -1.50 24.82
C LYS A 386 -14.88 -2.45 24.33
N LYS A 387 -16.09 -1.93 24.10
CA LYS A 387 -17.21 -2.72 23.56
C LYS A 387 -16.94 -3.17 22.12
N GLU A 388 -16.45 -2.28 21.26
CA GLU A 388 -16.12 -2.60 19.87
C GLU A 388 -15.04 -3.68 19.79
N ILE A 389 -13.97 -3.59 20.59
CA ILE A 389 -12.91 -4.61 20.66
C ILE A 389 -13.49 -5.98 21.04
N LYS A 390 -14.40 -6.02 22.02
CA LYS A 390 -15.07 -7.28 22.39
C LYS A 390 -15.88 -7.85 21.22
N SER A 391 -16.67 -7.01 20.57
CA SER A 391 -17.51 -7.39 19.43
C SER A 391 -16.67 -7.87 18.22
N LEU A 392 -15.52 -7.23 17.98
CA LEU A 392 -14.59 -7.61 16.91
C LEU A 392 -13.95 -8.98 17.18
N LYS A 393 -13.51 -9.24 18.41
CA LYS A 393 -12.94 -10.56 18.77
C LYS A 393 -13.91 -11.69 18.50
N GLU A 394 -15.22 -11.46 18.71
CA GLU A 394 -16.25 -12.46 18.42
C GLU A 394 -16.35 -12.81 16.94
N ILE A 395 -16.23 -11.83 16.03
CA ILE A 395 -16.36 -12.10 14.59
C ILE A 395 -15.03 -12.50 13.91
N ILE A 396 -13.91 -12.05 14.45
CA ILE A 396 -12.59 -12.38 13.87
C ILE A 396 -12.18 -13.83 14.16
N ASN A 397 -12.55 -14.35 15.32
CA ASN A 397 -12.19 -15.70 15.77
C ASN A 397 -13.23 -16.78 15.45
N ASN A 398 -14.43 -16.41 14.99
CA ASN A 398 -15.50 -17.36 14.63
C ASN A 398 -15.53 -17.67 13.11
N ASP A 399 -14.65 -17.08 12.29
CA ASP A 399 -14.39 -17.39 10.88
C ASP A 399 -13.15 -18.29 10.77
#